data_69fb72df4c835dedfc084d862307eaf6
#
_entry.id   69fb72df4c835dedfc084d862307eaf6
#
_cell.length_a   1.000
_cell.length_b   1.000
_cell.length_c   1.000
_cell.angle_alpha   90.00
_cell.angle_beta   90.00
_cell.angle_gamma   90.00
#
_symmetry.space_group_name_H-M   'P 1'
#
loop_
_entity.id
_entity.type
_entity.pdbx_description
1 polymer ?
#
loop_
_entity_poly.entity_id
_entity_poly.type
_entity_poly.pdbx_seq_one_letter_code
_entity_poly.pdbx_strand_id
1 'polypeptide(L)' 'MCELNVNMVEGTKKITLMEDVVRLVVNNNEITITSMLGETLTVQGKIMHVDLTKQEALIRKID' A
#
# COMPACT_ATOMS: atom_id res chain seq x y z
N MET A 1 18.18 -1.87 0.24
CA MET A 1 17.00 -1.93 -0.61
C MET A 1 15.76 -1.53 0.15
N CYS A 2 14.93 -0.70 -0.45
CA CYS A 2 13.77 -0.15 0.27
C CYS A 2 12.49 -0.79 -0.23
N GLU A 3 12.23 -2.01 0.23
CA GLU A 3 10.93 -2.60 0.01
C GLU A 3 9.97 -2.06 1.05
N LEU A 4 8.72 -1.90 0.66
CA LEU A 4 7.69 -1.38 1.55
C LEU A 4 6.69 -2.48 1.89
N ASN A 5 6.19 -2.43 3.12
CA ASN A 5 5.01 -3.19 3.48
C ASN A 5 3.83 -2.25 3.34
N VAL A 6 2.84 -2.65 2.55
CA VAL A 6 1.67 -1.82 2.33
C VAL A 6 0.54 -2.31 3.21
N ASN A 7 0.10 -1.45 4.11
CA ASN A 7 -0.97 -1.73 5.06
C ASN A 7 -2.17 -0.88 4.73
N MET A 8 -3.36 -1.39 5.03
CA MET A 8 -4.61 -0.65 4.81
C MET A 8 -5.35 -0.50 6.12
N VAL A 9 -5.85 0.70 6.35
CA VAL A 9 -6.70 1.00 7.51
C VAL A 9 -8.15 1.07 7.06
N GLU A 10 -8.99 0.32 7.78
CA GLU A 10 -10.43 0.35 7.59
C GLU A 10 -11.05 0.45 8.98
N GLY A 11 -11.54 1.65 9.32
CA GLY A 11 -12.03 1.91 10.66
C GLY A 11 -10.90 1.79 11.67
N THR A 12 -11.02 0.87 12.62
CA THR A 12 -10.00 0.63 13.63
C THR A 12 -9.08 -0.53 13.28
N LYS A 13 -9.31 -1.17 12.12
CA LYS A 13 -8.53 -2.32 11.70
C LYS A 13 -7.42 -1.91 10.77
N LYS A 14 -6.27 -2.57 10.91
CA LYS A 14 -5.11 -2.38 10.06
C LYS A 14 -4.71 -3.76 9.54
N ILE A 15 -4.72 -3.91 8.23
CA ILE A 15 -4.35 -5.18 7.60
C ILE A 15 -3.20 -4.97 6.63
N THR A 16 -2.35 -5.98 6.50
CA THR A 16 -1.27 -5.95 5.52
C THR A 16 -1.80 -6.44 4.19
N LEU A 17 -1.70 -5.59 3.17
CA LEU A 17 -2.15 -5.96 1.82
C LEU A 17 -1.07 -6.71 1.08
N MET A 18 0.17 -6.26 1.20
CA MET A 18 1.29 -6.84 0.45
C MET A 18 2.59 -6.45 1.09
N GLU A 19 3.53 -7.40 1.14
CA GLU A 19 4.89 -7.14 1.61
C GLU A 19 5.84 -7.07 0.42
N ASP A 20 7.02 -6.50 0.67
CA ASP A 20 8.09 -6.39 -0.33
C ASP A 20 7.61 -5.66 -1.59
N VAL A 21 6.89 -4.57 -1.37
CA VAL A 21 6.34 -3.76 -2.46
C VAL A 21 7.42 -2.84 -3.00
N VAL A 22 7.56 -2.82 -4.32
CA VAL A 22 8.56 -1.99 -4.99
C VAL A 22 7.93 -0.89 -5.86
N ARG A 23 6.61 -0.95 -6.06
CA ARG A 23 5.94 0.07 -6.88
C ARG A 23 4.53 0.33 -6.37
N LEU A 24 4.18 1.61 -6.31
CA LEU A 24 2.83 2.06 -6.06
C LEU A 24 2.45 3.02 -7.18
N VAL A 25 1.34 2.77 -7.85
CA VAL A 25 0.82 3.66 -8.89
C VAL A 25 -0.54 4.14 -8.44
N VAL A 26 -0.70 5.44 -8.40
CA VAL A 26 -1.96 6.06 -7.96
C VAL A 26 -2.63 6.70 -9.17
N ASN A 27 -3.88 6.34 -9.39
CA ASN A 27 -4.70 6.89 -10.45
C ASN A 27 -6.07 7.21 -9.85
N ASN A 28 -6.30 8.49 -9.56
CA ASN A 28 -7.48 8.93 -8.82
C ASN A 28 -7.51 8.26 -7.44
N ASN A 29 -8.54 7.48 -7.15
CA ASN A 29 -8.64 6.76 -5.87
C ASN A 29 -8.22 5.30 -5.99
N GLU A 30 -7.56 4.95 -7.08
CA GLU A 30 -7.16 3.58 -7.34
C GLU A 30 -5.66 3.47 -7.17
N ILE A 31 -5.22 2.51 -6.35
CA ILE A 31 -3.81 2.29 -6.07
C ILE A 31 -3.46 0.89 -6.53
N THR A 32 -2.49 0.80 -7.44
CA THR A 32 -1.97 -0.48 -7.89
C THR A 32 -0.63 -0.72 -7.23
N ILE A 33 -0.54 -1.85 -6.53
CA ILE A 33 0.60 -2.22 -5.72
C ILE A 33 1.31 -3.38 -6.42
N THR A 34 2.63 -3.28 -6.57
CA THR A 34 3.42 -4.34 -7.22
C THR A 34 4.53 -4.77 -6.27
N SER A 35 4.65 -6.07 -6.05
CA SER A 35 5.69 -6.61 -5.20
C SER A 35 6.97 -6.85 -5.99
N MET A 36 8.04 -7.15 -5.25
CA MET A 36 9.33 -7.51 -5.82
C MET A 36 9.23 -8.72 -6.74
N LEU A 37 8.28 -9.61 -6.49
CA LEU A 37 8.08 -10.83 -7.28
C LEU A 37 7.17 -10.62 -8.47
N GLY A 38 6.68 -9.39 -8.68
CA GLY A 38 5.82 -9.07 -9.81
C GLY A 38 4.34 -9.28 -9.55
N GLU A 39 3.96 -9.62 -8.32
CA GLU A 39 2.56 -9.71 -7.96
C GLU A 39 1.93 -8.33 -7.93
N THR A 40 0.68 -8.22 -8.38
CA THR A 40 -0.02 -6.93 -8.41
C THR A 40 -1.35 -7.04 -7.71
N LEU A 41 -1.74 -5.94 -7.09
CA LEU A 41 -3.04 -5.80 -6.42
C LEU A 41 -3.51 -4.37 -6.60
N THR A 42 -4.77 -4.20 -6.97
CA THR A 42 -5.37 -2.87 -7.11
C THR A 42 -6.44 -2.70 -6.06
N VAL A 43 -6.38 -1.59 -5.32
CA VAL A 43 -7.34 -1.29 -4.26
C VAL A 43 -7.86 0.12 -4.43
N GLN A 44 -9.05 0.37 -3.86
CA GLN A 44 -9.63 1.69 -3.79
C GLN A 44 -9.24 2.31 -2.45
N GLY A 45 -8.49 3.41 -2.49
CA GLY A 45 -8.05 4.03 -1.27
C GLY A 45 -7.22 5.26 -1.52
N LYS A 46 -6.74 5.84 -0.42
CA LYS A 46 -5.82 6.98 -0.47
C LYS A 46 -4.61 6.69 0.39
N ILE A 47 -3.44 7.07 -0.10
CA ILE A 47 -2.21 6.93 0.69
C ILE A 47 -2.26 7.98 1.79
N MET A 48 -2.15 7.52 3.04
CA MET A 48 -2.14 8.40 4.21
C MET A 48 -0.73 8.89 4.48
N HIS A 49 0.23 7.98 4.44
CA HIS A 49 1.65 8.33 4.56
C HIS A 49 2.51 7.18 4.07
N VAL A 50 3.76 7.51 3.76
CA VAL A 50 4.79 6.55 3.46
C VAL A 50 5.95 6.85 4.40
N ASP A 51 6.36 5.86 5.20
CA ASP A 51 7.44 6.02 6.17
C ASP A 51 8.55 5.05 5.79
N LEU A 52 9.63 5.58 5.23
CA LEU A 52 10.73 4.74 4.77
C LEU A 52 11.55 4.16 5.92
N THR A 53 11.55 4.84 7.06
CA THR A 53 12.27 4.33 8.22
C THR A 53 11.60 3.09 8.80
N LYS A 54 10.28 3.02 8.67
CA LYS A 54 9.49 1.85 9.08
C LYS A 54 9.19 0.93 7.92
N GLN A 55 9.58 1.33 6.71
CA GLN A 55 9.30 0.60 5.48
C GLN A 55 7.81 0.30 5.35
N GLU A 56 7.00 1.32 5.57
CA GLU A 56 5.54 1.18 5.56
C GLU A 56 4.89 2.24 4.69
N ALA A 57 3.93 1.81 3.87
CA ALA A 57 3.00 2.69 3.21
C ALA A 57 1.61 2.38 3.78
N LEU A 58 0.91 3.39 4.24
CA LEU A 58 -0.39 3.22 4.86
C LEU A 58 -1.47 3.81 3.97
N ILE A 59 -2.45 2.97 3.64
CA ILE A 59 -3.57 3.33 2.77
C ILE A 59 -4.84 3.35 3.61
N ARG A 60 -5.66 4.37 3.40
CA ARG A 60 -7.01 4.41 3.97
C ARG A 60 -7.99 3.93 2.91
N LYS A 61 -8.79 2.94 3.26
CA LYS A 61 -9.79 2.40 2.34
C LYS A 61 -10.86 3.44 2.03
N ILE A 62 -11.28 3.49 0.78
CA ILE A 62 -12.41 4.31 0.34
C ILE A 62 -13.52 3.36 -0.11
N ASP A 63 -14.71 3.61 0.39
CA ASP A 63 -15.89 2.86 -0.02
C ASP A 63 -16.51 3.43 -1.28
#